data_8d6c3a09ef58dcc6338c7ff93794932e
#
_entry.id   8d6c3a09ef58dcc6338c7ff93794932e
#
_cell.length_a   1.000
_cell.length_b   1.000
_cell.length_c   1.000
_cell.angle_alpha   90.00
_cell.angle_beta   90.00
_cell.angle_gamma   90.00
#
_symmetry.space_group_name_H-M   'P 1'
#
loop_
_entity.id
_entity.type
_entity.pdbx_description
1 polymer ?
#
loop_
_entity_poly.entity_id
_entity_poly.type
_entity_poly.pdbx_seq_one_letter_code
_entity_poly.pdbx_strand_id
1 'polypeptide(L)'
;TIEEGEYETFVMKGARSAVTTSFHSWRDNMQDTYTGADLADEDGIFAKALGGKTSSDVSGLKDSNSYWGAQIGYDKALANGWHTGVAFDYRDGDSDYLLGGKGDNKLYSFGVYGVKKMEDGSYFRVAAKAGRVENEYDVYTELRNKLHADYKANAYGLTAEYGKTFGSEMSYITPKVQLTWSRVGSKDYTGSANNGAIMNIYQDSYDSLVGRLGFEAGMKKANGSLHAGLYLAHEFNGDIDTRYFAKDGGWKSTSFDGDDTW
;
A
#
# COMPACT_ATOMS: atom_id res chain seq x y z
N THR A 1 -29.05 5.11 22.80
CA THR A 1 -29.22 4.60 21.44
C THR A 1 -28.45 5.49 20.49
N ILE A 2 -27.69 4.90 19.59
CA ILE A 2 -27.02 5.63 18.50
C ILE A 2 -28.08 5.91 17.43
N GLU A 3 -28.17 7.15 16.97
CA GLU A 3 -29.08 7.53 15.91
C GLU A 3 -28.57 7.03 14.53
N GLU A 4 -29.45 6.86 13.55
CA GLU A 4 -29.11 6.32 12.24
C GLU A 4 -27.99 7.11 11.54
N GLY A 5 -28.01 8.45 11.63
CA GLY A 5 -26.95 9.30 11.09
C GLY A 5 -25.57 9.12 11.74
N GLU A 6 -25.53 8.64 12.99
CA GLU A 6 -24.26 8.33 13.65
C GLU A 6 -23.63 7.05 13.10
N TYR A 7 -24.42 6.02 12.76
CA TYR A 7 -23.93 4.82 12.10
C TYR A 7 -23.30 5.15 10.74
N GLU A 8 -23.95 6.00 9.97
CA GLU A 8 -23.40 6.47 8.69
C GLU A 8 -22.07 7.22 8.90
N THR A 9 -22.01 8.09 9.89
CA THR A 9 -20.77 8.80 10.26
C THR A 9 -19.65 7.83 10.63
N PHE A 10 -19.92 6.80 11.42
CA PHE A 10 -18.92 5.79 11.79
C PHE A 10 -18.39 5.04 10.57
N VAL A 11 -19.25 4.66 9.63
CA VAL A 11 -18.82 3.98 8.39
C VAL A 11 -18.01 4.92 7.52
N MET A 12 -18.47 6.13 7.32
CA MET A 12 -17.77 7.10 6.45
C MET A 12 -16.43 7.55 7.03
N LYS A 13 -16.35 7.79 8.32
CA LYS A 13 -15.12 8.31 8.97
C LYS A 13 -14.19 7.19 9.48
N GLY A 14 -14.73 6.05 9.82
CA GLY A 14 -13.96 4.93 10.38
C GLY A 14 -13.60 3.89 9.35
N ALA A 15 -14.58 3.12 8.91
CA ALA A 15 -14.33 2.01 7.99
C ALA A 15 -13.68 2.49 6.70
N ARG A 16 -14.15 3.60 6.15
CA ARG A 16 -13.62 4.20 4.93
C ARG A 16 -12.17 4.68 5.08
N SER A 17 -11.87 5.42 6.16
CA SER A 17 -10.52 5.89 6.44
C SER A 17 -9.55 4.74 6.71
N ALA A 18 -9.96 3.73 7.48
CA ALA A 18 -9.16 2.55 7.73
C ALA A 18 -8.85 1.76 6.44
N VAL A 19 -9.86 1.59 5.58
CA VAL A 19 -9.69 0.91 4.29
C VAL A 19 -8.79 1.71 3.36
N THR A 20 -8.96 3.02 3.26
CA THR A 20 -8.12 3.90 2.43
C THR A 20 -6.66 3.83 2.88
N THR A 21 -6.40 3.90 4.18
CA THR A 21 -5.04 3.78 4.74
C THR A 21 -4.44 2.42 4.41
N SER A 22 -5.19 1.34 4.60
CA SER A 22 -4.76 -0.02 4.28
C SER A 22 -4.46 -0.20 2.78
N PHE A 23 -5.33 0.34 1.93
CA PHE A 23 -5.16 0.34 0.49
C PHE A 23 -3.86 1.04 0.07
N HIS A 24 -3.62 2.26 0.55
CA HIS A 24 -2.39 3.00 0.26
C HIS A 24 -1.16 2.28 0.80
N SER A 25 -1.21 1.77 2.02
CA SER A 25 -0.09 1.06 2.62
C SER A 25 0.31 -0.18 1.82
N TRP A 26 -0.66 -1.01 1.41
CA TRP A 26 -0.38 -2.18 0.59
C TRP A 26 0.09 -1.81 -0.81
N ARG A 27 -0.56 -0.86 -1.46
CA ARG A 27 -0.18 -0.36 -2.79
C ARG A 27 1.24 0.20 -2.79
N ASP A 28 1.59 1.03 -1.82
CA ASP A 28 2.94 1.58 -1.70
C ASP A 28 3.97 0.49 -1.40
N ASN A 29 3.62 -0.48 -0.55
CA ASN A 29 4.47 -1.64 -0.31
C ASN A 29 4.76 -2.44 -1.59
N MET A 30 3.80 -2.55 -2.50
CA MET A 30 4.00 -3.18 -3.80
C MET A 30 4.89 -2.35 -4.73
N GLN A 31 4.77 -1.03 -4.69
CA GLN A 31 5.57 -0.13 -5.54
C GLN A 31 7.02 -0.02 -5.06
N ASP A 32 7.25 0.00 -3.76
CA ASP A 32 8.58 0.07 -3.15
C ASP A 32 9.33 -1.27 -3.18
N THR A 33 8.68 -2.29 -3.71
CA THR A 33 9.26 -3.64 -3.76
C THR A 33 10.38 -3.70 -4.77
N TYR A 34 11.60 -3.97 -4.27
CA TYR A 34 12.73 -4.43 -5.06
C TYR A 34 13.06 -3.54 -6.26
N THR A 35 13.45 -2.32 -6.02
CA THR A 35 13.93 -1.43 -7.08
C THR A 35 15.15 -2.04 -7.75
N GLY A 36 15.06 -2.28 -9.05
CA GLY A 36 16.08 -3.03 -9.79
C GLY A 36 17.48 -2.40 -9.80
N ALA A 37 17.56 -1.10 -9.48
CA ALA A 37 18.85 -0.40 -9.34
C ALA A 37 19.62 -0.82 -8.08
N ASP A 38 18.94 -1.35 -7.07
CA ASP A 38 19.54 -1.72 -5.78
C ASP A 38 20.02 -3.18 -5.73
N LEU A 39 19.69 -3.97 -6.75
CA LEU A 39 20.14 -5.35 -6.82
C LEU A 39 21.63 -5.37 -7.16
N ALA A 40 22.43 -5.67 -6.14
CA ALA A 40 23.85 -5.95 -6.34
C ALA A 40 24.02 -7.13 -7.32
N ASP A 41 25.06 -7.11 -8.12
CA ASP A 41 25.37 -8.23 -9.02
C ASP A 41 25.87 -9.48 -8.26
N GLU A 42 25.92 -9.39 -6.93
CA GLU A 42 26.41 -10.45 -6.03
C GLU A 42 25.26 -11.05 -5.22
N ASP A 43 25.36 -12.35 -4.97
CA ASP A 43 24.45 -13.07 -4.10
C ASP A 43 24.56 -12.56 -2.66
N GLY A 44 23.44 -12.42 -1.98
CA GLY A 44 23.54 -12.00 -0.60
C GLY A 44 22.23 -11.76 0.16
N ILE A 45 22.41 -11.51 1.43
CA ILE A 45 21.38 -11.07 2.35
C ILE A 45 21.34 -9.55 2.30
N PHE A 46 20.15 -8.99 2.18
CA PHE A 46 19.94 -7.54 2.30
C PHE A 46 18.95 -7.23 3.42
N ALA A 47 19.09 -6.05 4.00
CA ALA A 47 18.14 -5.49 4.93
C ALA A 47 17.90 -4.01 4.59
N LYS A 48 16.65 -3.58 4.66
CA LYS A 48 16.23 -2.21 4.33
C LYS A 48 15.30 -1.69 5.42
N ALA A 49 15.53 -0.47 5.86
CA ALA A 49 14.60 0.27 6.72
C ALA A 49 13.86 1.30 5.88
N LEU A 50 12.58 1.44 6.17
CA LEU A 50 11.66 2.34 5.47
C LEU A 50 10.96 3.23 6.49
N GLY A 51 10.58 4.42 6.07
CA GLY A 51 9.75 5.30 6.86
C GLY A 51 9.17 6.41 6.01
N GLY A 52 7.98 6.84 6.34
CA GLY A 52 7.32 7.86 5.57
C GLY A 52 6.04 8.37 6.22
N LYS A 53 5.46 9.35 5.55
CA LYS A 53 4.16 9.89 5.87
C LYS A 53 3.35 10.01 4.58
N THR A 54 2.14 9.50 4.62
CA THR A 54 1.16 9.64 3.55
C THR A 54 -0.02 10.47 4.05
N SER A 55 -0.65 11.20 3.17
CA SER A 55 -1.90 11.91 3.45
C SER A 55 -2.83 11.72 2.27
N SER A 56 -4.11 11.60 2.55
CA SER A 56 -5.14 11.44 1.53
C SER A 56 -6.33 12.35 1.85
N ASP A 57 -7.00 12.80 0.81
CA ASP A 57 -8.25 13.54 0.89
C ASP A 57 -9.24 12.91 -0.09
N VAL A 58 -9.86 11.82 0.35
CA VAL A 58 -10.85 11.10 -0.45
C VAL A 58 -12.24 11.54 -0.02
N SER A 59 -12.99 12.13 -0.93
CA SER A 59 -14.36 12.60 -0.70
C SER A 59 -14.49 13.55 0.50
N GLY A 60 -13.48 14.42 0.72
CA GLY A 60 -13.44 15.38 1.82
C GLY A 60 -13.07 14.80 3.18
N LEU A 61 -12.70 13.53 3.24
CA LEU A 61 -12.13 12.89 4.44
C LEU A 61 -10.61 12.98 4.37
N LYS A 62 -10.04 13.79 5.25
CA LYS A 62 -8.59 13.97 5.35
C LYS A 62 -8.01 12.99 6.35
N ASP A 63 -7.13 12.15 5.85
CA ASP A 63 -6.42 11.15 6.65
C ASP A 63 -4.92 11.37 6.51
N SER A 64 -4.18 11.11 7.56
CA SER A 64 -2.73 11.05 7.51
C SER A 64 -2.24 9.78 8.18
N ASN A 65 -1.20 9.18 7.63
CA ASN A 65 -0.57 7.98 8.16
C ASN A 65 0.94 8.17 8.19
N SER A 66 1.53 7.96 9.35
CA SER A 66 2.98 7.92 9.52
C SER A 66 3.39 6.48 9.77
N TYR A 67 4.37 5.98 9.05
CA TYR A 67 4.78 4.59 9.15
C TYR A 67 6.29 4.43 9.18
N TRP A 68 6.71 3.33 9.79
CA TRP A 68 8.04 2.76 9.65
C TRP A 68 7.93 1.30 9.22
N GLY A 69 8.99 0.78 8.64
CA GLY A 69 9.00 -0.60 8.18
C GLY A 69 10.41 -1.13 8.01
N ALA A 70 10.48 -2.43 7.83
CA ALA A 70 11.70 -3.14 7.56
C ALA A 70 11.47 -4.21 6.51
N GLN A 71 12.48 -4.44 5.68
CA GLN A 71 12.52 -5.51 4.71
C GLN A 71 13.82 -6.29 4.90
N ILE A 72 13.74 -7.60 4.89
CA ILE A 72 14.88 -8.50 4.88
C ILE A 72 14.70 -9.51 3.78
N GLY A 73 15.76 -9.81 3.06
CA GLY A 73 15.70 -10.75 1.96
C GLY A 73 17.04 -11.38 1.62
N TYR A 74 16.95 -12.31 0.70
CA TYR A 74 18.10 -12.97 0.11
C TYR A 74 17.91 -13.07 -1.39
N ASP A 75 18.94 -12.73 -2.15
CA ASP A 75 18.92 -12.85 -3.60
C ASP A 75 20.14 -13.55 -4.15
N LYS A 76 19.98 -14.08 -5.36
CA LYS A 76 20.96 -14.91 -6.03
C LYS A 76 20.94 -14.70 -7.54
N ALA A 77 22.12 -14.52 -8.10
CA ALA A 77 22.32 -14.54 -9.55
C ALA A 77 22.26 -15.98 -10.07
N LEU A 78 21.45 -16.20 -11.14
CA LEU A 78 21.35 -17.48 -11.82
C LEU A 78 22.18 -17.49 -13.11
N ALA A 79 22.59 -18.67 -13.54
CA ALA A 79 23.42 -18.85 -14.74
C ALA A 79 22.76 -18.39 -16.04
N ASN A 80 21.41 -18.27 -16.08
CA ASN A 80 20.63 -17.82 -17.25
C ASN A 80 20.45 -16.29 -17.35
N GLY A 81 21.15 -15.51 -16.53
CA GLY A 81 21.06 -14.05 -16.52
C GLY A 81 19.95 -13.46 -15.66
N TRP A 82 19.16 -14.30 -15.01
CA TRP A 82 18.19 -13.86 -14.00
C TRP A 82 18.85 -13.68 -12.63
N HIS A 83 18.51 -12.62 -11.96
CA HIS A 83 18.77 -12.41 -10.53
C HIS A 83 17.44 -12.58 -9.79
N THR A 84 17.37 -13.55 -8.88
CA THR A 84 16.13 -13.90 -8.17
C THR A 84 16.29 -13.77 -6.68
N GLY A 85 15.21 -13.50 -6.00
CA GLY A 85 15.25 -13.35 -4.55
C GLY A 85 13.91 -13.58 -3.88
N VAL A 86 13.99 -13.64 -2.56
CA VAL A 86 12.85 -13.70 -1.65
C VAL A 86 13.02 -12.63 -0.58
N ALA A 87 11.92 -12.08 -0.10
CA ALA A 87 11.98 -11.11 0.97
C ALA A 87 10.74 -11.16 1.86
N PHE A 88 10.94 -10.71 3.09
CA PHE A 88 9.90 -10.49 4.07
C PHE A 88 9.84 -8.99 4.41
N ASP A 89 8.63 -8.44 4.46
CA ASP A 89 8.38 -7.05 4.80
C ASP A 89 7.49 -6.94 6.03
N TYR A 90 7.77 -5.93 6.82
CA TYR A 90 6.94 -5.49 7.94
C TYR A 90 6.75 -3.98 7.87
N ARG A 91 5.52 -3.51 8.10
CA ARG A 91 5.21 -2.09 8.31
C ARG A 91 4.32 -1.91 9.52
N ASP A 92 4.52 -0.80 10.21
CA ASP A 92 3.72 -0.35 11.34
C ASP A 92 3.43 1.14 11.16
N GLY A 93 2.17 1.52 11.18
CA GLY A 93 1.74 2.88 10.90
C GLY A 93 0.66 3.36 11.88
N ASP A 94 0.74 4.64 12.18
CA ASP A 94 -0.22 5.39 12.98
C ASP A 94 -0.98 6.36 12.08
N SER A 95 -2.30 6.34 12.15
CA SER A 95 -3.17 7.19 11.36
C SER A 95 -3.97 8.15 12.22
N ASP A 96 -4.13 9.36 11.71
CA ASP A 96 -5.02 10.38 12.24
C ASP A 96 -6.19 10.60 11.28
N TYR A 97 -7.41 10.56 11.82
CA TYR A 97 -8.65 10.76 11.08
C TYR A 97 -9.37 12.03 11.54
N LEU A 98 -10.36 12.46 10.78
CA LEU A 98 -11.23 13.60 11.15
C LEU A 98 -11.85 13.42 12.53
N LEU A 99 -12.10 14.56 13.22
CA LEU A 99 -12.68 14.63 14.57
C LEU A 99 -11.85 13.95 15.68
N GLY A 100 -10.54 13.82 15.47
CA GLY A 100 -9.64 13.23 16.45
C GLY A 100 -9.66 11.69 16.48
N GLY A 101 -10.23 11.05 15.46
CA GLY A 101 -10.12 9.62 15.26
C GLY A 101 -8.68 9.20 15.04
N LYS A 102 -8.35 7.97 15.45
CA LYS A 102 -7.02 7.38 15.32
C LYS A 102 -7.11 5.95 14.83
N GLY A 103 -6.06 5.51 14.16
CA GLY A 103 -5.93 4.13 13.71
C GLY A 103 -4.50 3.65 13.77
N ASP A 104 -4.35 2.37 14.07
CA ASP A 104 -3.10 1.63 13.96
C ASP A 104 -3.24 0.66 12.79
N ASN A 105 -2.22 0.62 11.92
CA ASN A 105 -2.19 -0.33 10.82
C ASN A 105 -0.85 -1.06 10.77
N LYS A 106 -0.92 -2.34 10.49
CA LYS A 106 0.23 -3.21 10.34
C LYS A 106 0.13 -3.99 9.05
N LEU A 107 1.27 -4.32 8.50
CA LEU A 107 1.41 -5.04 7.27
C LEU A 107 2.55 -6.04 7.39
N TYR A 108 2.28 -7.27 7.03
CA TYR A 108 3.27 -8.35 6.91
C TYR A 108 3.19 -8.89 5.50
N SER A 109 4.32 -9.07 4.83
CA SER A 109 4.34 -9.72 3.53
C SER A 109 5.57 -10.58 3.31
N PHE A 110 5.38 -11.62 2.50
CA PHE A 110 6.43 -12.44 1.93
C PHE A 110 6.34 -12.35 0.42
N GLY A 111 7.45 -12.16 -0.25
CA GLY A 111 7.50 -12.02 -1.69
C GLY A 111 8.66 -12.73 -2.34
N VAL A 112 8.47 -12.98 -3.64
CA VAL A 112 9.49 -13.50 -4.54
C VAL A 112 9.65 -12.54 -5.70
N TYR A 113 10.85 -12.41 -6.22
CA TYR A 113 11.12 -11.51 -7.33
C TYR A 113 12.22 -12.02 -8.24
N GLY A 114 12.24 -11.48 -9.44
CA GLY A 114 13.28 -11.74 -10.41
C GLY A 114 13.55 -10.51 -11.29
N VAL A 115 14.79 -10.30 -11.63
CA VAL A 115 15.25 -9.27 -12.56
C VAL A 115 16.12 -9.91 -13.62
N LYS A 116 15.88 -9.58 -14.87
CA LYS A 116 16.76 -9.92 -15.98
C LYS A 116 17.31 -8.66 -16.60
N LYS A 117 18.62 -8.50 -16.54
CA LYS A 117 19.36 -7.44 -17.22
C LYS A 117 19.82 -7.94 -18.60
N MET A 118 19.67 -7.12 -19.63
CA MET A 118 20.08 -7.42 -20.99
C MET A 118 21.31 -6.57 -21.37
N GLU A 119 22.06 -7.04 -22.35
CA GLU A 119 23.33 -6.39 -22.78
C GLU A 119 23.12 -4.96 -23.34
N ASP A 120 21.92 -4.67 -23.87
CA ASP A 120 21.58 -3.34 -24.41
C ASP A 120 21.20 -2.30 -23.35
N GLY A 121 21.35 -2.64 -22.05
CA GLY A 121 20.98 -1.78 -20.90
C GLY A 121 19.51 -1.85 -20.52
N SER A 122 18.69 -2.65 -21.20
CA SER A 122 17.31 -2.91 -20.78
C SER A 122 17.25 -3.95 -19.67
N TYR A 123 16.16 -3.91 -18.89
CA TYR A 123 15.88 -4.91 -17.88
C TYR A 123 14.38 -5.18 -17.78
N PHE A 124 14.07 -6.33 -17.29
CA PHE A 124 12.72 -6.73 -16.95
C PHE A 124 12.68 -7.24 -15.52
N ARG A 125 11.72 -6.75 -14.72
CA ARG A 125 11.53 -7.13 -13.32
C ARG A 125 10.12 -7.61 -13.08
N VAL A 126 9.98 -8.68 -12.34
CA VAL A 126 8.71 -9.23 -11.86
C VAL A 126 8.79 -9.49 -10.36
N ALA A 127 7.68 -9.29 -9.66
CA ALA A 127 7.56 -9.61 -8.26
C ALA A 127 6.15 -10.08 -7.93
N ALA A 128 6.04 -10.99 -6.97
CA ALA A 128 4.78 -11.43 -6.41
C ALA A 128 4.88 -11.42 -4.89
N LYS A 129 3.85 -10.91 -4.23
CA LYS A 129 3.75 -10.85 -2.77
C LYS A 129 2.41 -11.40 -2.29
N ALA A 130 2.45 -12.00 -1.10
CA ALA A 130 1.28 -12.34 -0.31
C ALA A 130 1.52 -11.91 1.14
N GLY A 131 0.48 -11.43 1.79
CA GLY A 131 0.60 -10.93 3.15
C GLY A 131 -0.72 -10.73 3.85
N ARG A 132 -0.64 -10.01 4.94
CA ARG A 132 -1.79 -9.66 5.77
C ARG A 132 -1.71 -8.21 6.18
N VAL A 133 -2.83 -7.53 6.09
CA VAL A 133 -3.05 -6.20 6.66
C VAL A 133 -3.88 -6.31 7.92
N GLU A 134 -3.52 -5.55 8.93
CA GLU A 134 -4.23 -5.46 10.21
C GLU A 134 -4.54 -3.99 10.46
N ASN A 135 -5.79 -3.68 10.76
CA ASN A 135 -6.25 -2.35 11.09
C ASN A 135 -7.00 -2.37 12.42
N GLU A 136 -6.69 -1.41 13.28
CA GLU A 136 -7.45 -1.10 14.48
C GLU A 136 -7.75 0.40 14.45
N TYR A 137 -8.98 0.81 14.70
CA TYR A 137 -9.33 2.21 14.67
C TYR A 137 -10.39 2.61 15.69
N ASP A 138 -10.25 3.86 16.14
CA ASP A 138 -11.22 4.58 16.95
C ASP A 138 -11.70 5.79 16.16
N VAL A 139 -13.01 5.93 16.01
CA VAL A 139 -13.62 7.09 15.36
C VAL A 139 -14.71 7.68 16.24
N TYR A 140 -14.91 8.99 16.05
CA TYR A 140 -15.86 9.76 16.85
C TYR A 140 -16.88 10.43 15.96
N THR A 141 -18.12 10.47 16.45
CA THR A 141 -19.16 11.32 15.88
C THR A 141 -19.03 12.75 16.39
N GLU A 142 -19.80 13.68 15.80
CA GLU A 142 -19.92 15.06 16.31
C GLU A 142 -20.47 15.13 17.73
N LEU A 143 -21.32 14.17 18.10
CA LEU A 143 -21.86 14.02 19.46
C LEU A 143 -20.89 13.32 20.43
N ARG A 144 -19.64 13.08 20.00
CA ARG A 144 -18.59 12.42 20.79
C ARG A 144 -18.85 10.96 21.15
N ASN A 145 -19.74 10.29 20.45
CA ASN A 145 -19.81 8.85 20.53
C ASN A 145 -18.61 8.23 19.84
N LYS A 146 -18.01 7.25 20.49
CA LYS A 146 -16.82 6.54 20.00
C LYS A 146 -17.23 5.18 19.43
N LEU A 147 -16.71 4.83 18.28
CA LEU A 147 -16.70 3.48 17.74
C LEU A 147 -15.27 2.93 17.71
N HIS A 148 -15.08 1.75 18.25
CA HIS A 148 -13.85 0.98 18.13
C HIS A 148 -14.08 -0.23 17.22
N ALA A 149 -13.17 -0.48 16.30
CA ALA A 149 -13.18 -1.66 15.45
C ALA A 149 -11.77 -2.11 15.09
N ASP A 150 -11.61 -3.41 14.88
CA ASP A 150 -10.40 -4.01 14.36
C ASP A 150 -10.71 -5.08 13.31
N TYR A 151 -9.84 -5.25 12.33
CA TYR A 151 -9.94 -6.34 11.37
C TYR A 151 -8.58 -6.73 10.78
N LYS A 152 -8.52 -7.94 10.24
CA LYS A 152 -7.37 -8.49 9.53
C LYS A 152 -7.82 -9.05 8.20
N ALA A 153 -7.12 -8.74 7.13
CA ALA A 153 -7.41 -9.22 5.79
C ALA A 153 -6.15 -9.72 5.08
N ASN A 154 -6.31 -10.71 4.21
CA ASN A 154 -5.23 -11.17 3.36
C ASN A 154 -5.03 -10.21 2.20
N ALA A 155 -3.79 -10.06 1.77
CA ALA A 155 -3.41 -9.18 0.68
C ALA A 155 -2.46 -9.88 -0.28
N TYR A 156 -2.58 -9.53 -1.57
CA TYR A 156 -1.81 -10.13 -2.66
C TYR A 156 -1.37 -9.04 -3.63
N GLY A 157 -0.29 -9.30 -4.35
CA GLY A 157 0.15 -8.37 -5.36
C GLY A 157 1.10 -8.99 -6.39
N LEU A 158 1.04 -8.43 -7.58
CA LEU A 158 1.95 -8.74 -8.70
C LEU A 158 2.45 -7.43 -9.30
N THR A 159 3.74 -7.38 -9.60
CA THR A 159 4.36 -6.24 -10.26
C THR A 159 5.19 -6.71 -11.45
N ALA A 160 5.14 -5.95 -12.53
CA ALA A 160 6.04 -6.07 -13.68
C ALA A 160 6.58 -4.70 -14.05
N GLU A 161 7.88 -4.62 -14.30
CA GLU A 161 8.56 -3.39 -14.69
C GLU A 161 9.51 -3.66 -15.84
N TYR A 162 9.53 -2.75 -16.80
CA TYR A 162 10.48 -2.70 -17.88
C TYR A 162 11.16 -1.33 -17.91
N GLY A 163 12.47 -1.33 -18.05
CA GLY A 163 13.24 -0.12 -18.18
C GLY A 163 14.45 -0.31 -19.08
N LYS A 164 15.05 0.79 -19.48
CA LYS A 164 16.28 0.79 -20.24
C LYS A 164 17.20 1.91 -19.78
N THR A 165 18.41 1.56 -19.42
CA THR A 165 19.42 2.51 -18.99
C THR A 165 20.24 3.01 -20.18
N PHE A 166 20.32 4.33 -20.32
CA PHE A 166 21.14 5.04 -21.31
C PHE A 166 22.24 5.81 -20.58
N GLY A 167 23.42 5.82 -21.12
CA GLY A 167 24.57 6.53 -20.57
C GLY A 167 25.69 5.60 -20.12
N SER A 168 26.43 6.02 -19.13
CA SER A 168 27.58 5.30 -18.60
C SER A 168 27.40 5.00 -17.09
N GLU A 169 28.29 4.23 -16.50
CA GLU A 169 28.30 4.02 -15.03
C GLU A 169 28.45 5.34 -14.25
N MET A 170 29.03 6.37 -14.85
CA MET A 170 29.25 7.67 -14.19
C MET A 170 28.06 8.62 -14.32
N SER A 171 27.25 8.49 -15.36
CA SER A 171 26.07 9.34 -15.60
C SER A 171 25.07 8.57 -16.47
N TYR A 172 23.87 8.38 -15.98
CA TYR A 172 22.85 7.59 -16.67
C TYR A 172 21.46 8.17 -16.50
N ILE A 173 20.57 7.78 -17.42
CA ILE A 173 19.13 7.97 -17.33
C ILE A 173 18.43 6.66 -17.67
N THR A 174 17.44 6.30 -16.86
CA THR A 174 16.65 5.07 -17.01
C THR A 174 15.17 5.40 -17.09
N PRO A 175 14.60 5.55 -18.29
CA PRO A 175 13.16 5.54 -18.45
C PRO A 175 12.61 4.15 -18.12
N LYS A 176 11.44 4.11 -17.48
CA LYS A 176 10.80 2.87 -17.05
C LYS A 176 9.29 2.96 -17.02
N VAL A 177 8.66 1.82 -17.22
CA VAL A 177 7.23 1.60 -17.07
C VAL A 177 6.98 0.45 -16.13
N GLN A 178 6.00 0.61 -15.24
CA GLN A 178 5.64 -0.39 -14.25
C GLN A 178 4.12 -0.59 -14.25
N LEU A 179 3.70 -1.83 -14.09
CA LEU A 179 2.32 -2.20 -13.84
C LEU A 179 2.24 -3.02 -12.56
N THR A 180 1.39 -2.60 -11.63
CA THR A 180 1.22 -3.25 -10.33
C THR A 180 -0.25 -3.55 -10.10
N TRP A 181 -0.58 -4.82 -9.96
CA TRP A 181 -1.86 -5.27 -9.46
C TRP A 181 -1.75 -5.62 -8.00
N SER A 182 -2.73 -5.21 -7.21
CA SER A 182 -2.84 -5.57 -5.80
C SER A 182 -4.28 -5.82 -5.41
N ARG A 183 -4.47 -6.71 -4.44
CA ARG A 183 -5.77 -7.08 -3.90
C ARG A 183 -5.70 -7.20 -2.39
N VAL A 184 -6.69 -6.64 -1.70
CA VAL A 184 -6.96 -6.93 -0.30
C VAL A 184 -8.29 -7.65 -0.21
N GLY A 185 -8.31 -8.81 0.46
CA GLY A 185 -9.48 -9.67 0.57
C GLY A 185 -10.60 -9.05 1.39
N SER A 186 -11.82 -9.51 1.17
CA SER A 186 -12.99 -9.13 1.94
C SER A 186 -12.92 -9.55 3.40
N LYS A 187 -13.59 -8.80 4.28
CA LYS A 187 -13.68 -9.12 5.70
C LYS A 187 -15.01 -8.66 6.30
N ASP A 188 -15.60 -9.56 7.10
CA ASP A 188 -16.66 -9.25 8.04
C ASP A 188 -16.07 -8.96 9.41
N TYR A 189 -16.49 -7.88 10.04
CA TYR A 189 -16.07 -7.54 11.39
C TYR A 189 -17.13 -6.70 12.11
N THR A 190 -16.95 -6.49 13.40
CA THR A 190 -17.87 -5.73 14.24
C THR A 190 -17.17 -4.52 14.84
N GLY A 191 -17.89 -3.39 14.89
CA GLY A 191 -17.50 -2.21 15.65
C GLY A 191 -18.33 -2.11 16.93
N SER A 192 -17.70 -1.70 18.02
CA SER A 192 -18.31 -1.51 19.33
C SER A 192 -18.32 -0.04 19.70
N ALA A 193 -19.49 0.50 20.02
CA ALA A 193 -19.61 1.86 20.49
C ALA A 193 -19.53 1.96 22.02
N ASN A 194 -19.12 3.12 22.54
CA ASN A 194 -18.99 3.38 23.97
C ASN A 194 -20.31 3.29 24.76
N ASN A 195 -21.46 3.36 24.10
CA ASN A 195 -22.80 3.19 24.70
C ASN A 195 -23.29 1.73 24.65
N GLY A 196 -22.45 0.76 24.26
CA GLY A 196 -22.78 -0.65 24.13
C GLY A 196 -23.46 -1.06 22.83
N ALA A 197 -23.65 -0.16 21.88
CA ALA A 197 -24.15 -0.52 20.56
C ALA A 197 -23.10 -1.26 19.74
N ILE A 198 -23.55 -2.21 18.92
CA ILE A 198 -22.69 -3.02 18.04
C ILE A 198 -23.12 -2.77 16.59
N MET A 199 -22.15 -2.59 15.72
CA MET A 199 -22.34 -2.45 14.29
C MET A 199 -21.61 -3.57 13.57
N ASN A 200 -22.29 -4.26 12.67
CA ASN A 200 -21.66 -5.23 11.77
C ASN A 200 -21.21 -4.52 10.49
N ILE A 201 -19.97 -4.73 10.10
CA ILE A 201 -19.37 -4.11 8.92
C ILE A 201 -18.87 -5.22 8.01
N TYR A 202 -19.24 -5.17 6.74
CA TYR A 202 -18.69 -5.99 5.70
C TYR A 202 -17.88 -5.11 4.75
N GLN A 203 -16.57 -5.34 4.74
CA GLN A 203 -15.67 -4.72 3.77
C GLN A 203 -15.49 -5.67 2.60
N ASP A 204 -15.90 -5.25 1.41
CA ASP A 204 -15.68 -6.03 0.20
C ASP A 204 -14.19 -6.08 -0.16
N SER A 205 -13.80 -7.09 -0.92
CA SER A 205 -12.44 -7.11 -1.48
C SER A 205 -12.28 -5.95 -2.44
N TYR A 206 -11.11 -5.36 -2.45
CA TYR A 206 -10.79 -4.32 -3.41
C TYR A 206 -9.52 -4.66 -4.18
N ASP A 207 -9.54 -4.32 -5.45
CA ASP A 207 -8.45 -4.51 -6.39
C ASP A 207 -7.89 -3.15 -6.81
N SER A 208 -6.60 -3.10 -7.02
CA SER A 208 -5.89 -1.95 -7.54
C SER A 208 -5.06 -2.36 -8.74
N LEU A 209 -5.08 -1.57 -9.78
CA LEU A 209 -4.20 -1.71 -10.93
C LEU A 209 -3.56 -0.36 -11.23
N VAL A 210 -2.29 -0.21 -10.85
CA VAL A 210 -1.54 1.04 -11.02
C VAL A 210 -0.54 0.90 -12.14
N GLY A 211 -0.61 1.81 -13.11
CA GLY A 211 0.42 2.04 -14.10
C GLY A 211 1.31 3.20 -13.67
N ARG A 212 2.64 3.03 -13.72
CA ARG A 212 3.62 4.10 -13.49
C ARG A 212 4.51 4.26 -14.70
N LEU A 213 4.73 5.51 -15.08
CA LEU A 213 5.66 5.89 -16.12
C LEU A 213 6.62 6.93 -15.55
N GLY A 214 7.90 6.74 -15.77
CA GLY A 214 8.85 7.70 -15.26
C GLY A 214 10.26 7.44 -15.71
N PHE A 215 11.17 8.18 -15.10
CA PHE A 215 12.59 8.01 -15.31
C PHE A 215 13.36 8.23 -14.02
N GLU A 216 14.49 7.58 -13.94
CA GLU A 216 15.50 7.76 -12.92
C GLU A 216 16.79 8.24 -13.58
N ALA A 217 17.43 9.22 -13.00
CA ALA A 217 18.72 9.71 -13.43
C ALA A 217 19.72 9.63 -12.30
N GLY A 218 20.94 9.28 -12.60
CA GLY A 218 21.99 9.16 -11.61
C GLY A 218 23.35 9.59 -12.11
N MET A 219 24.18 9.96 -11.13
CA MET A 219 25.60 10.27 -11.33
C MET A 219 26.41 9.60 -10.23
N LYS A 220 27.49 8.94 -10.63
CA LYS A 220 28.47 8.35 -9.72
C LYS A 220 29.75 9.19 -9.72
N LYS A 221 30.22 9.58 -8.55
CA LYS A 221 31.49 10.28 -8.34
C LYS A 221 32.39 9.43 -7.45
N ALA A 222 33.67 9.75 -7.39
CA ALA A 222 34.67 9.01 -6.58
C ALA A 222 34.29 8.85 -5.11
N ASN A 223 33.53 9.79 -4.55
CA ASN A 223 33.15 9.83 -3.13
C ASN A 223 31.65 9.63 -2.85
N GLY A 224 30.88 9.16 -3.83
CA GLY A 224 29.45 8.91 -3.64
C GLY A 224 28.66 8.86 -4.95
N SER A 225 27.38 8.54 -4.83
CA SER A 225 26.44 8.54 -5.93
C SER A 225 25.23 9.44 -5.60
N LEU A 226 24.70 10.10 -6.60
CA LEU A 226 23.45 10.85 -6.53
C LEU A 226 22.50 10.28 -7.57
N HIS A 227 21.27 10.00 -7.18
CA HIS A 227 20.20 9.61 -8.09
C HIS A 227 18.89 10.29 -7.70
N ALA A 228 18.08 10.56 -8.70
CA ALA A 228 16.74 11.13 -8.53
C ALA A 228 15.80 10.52 -9.57
N GLY A 229 14.54 10.36 -9.20
CA GLY A 229 13.51 9.84 -10.08
C GLY A 229 12.26 10.70 -10.07
N LEU A 230 11.56 10.71 -11.19
CA LEU A 230 10.27 11.35 -11.36
C LEU A 230 9.30 10.34 -12.01
N TYR A 231 8.11 10.21 -11.44
CA TYR A 231 7.12 9.24 -11.87
C TYR A 231 5.74 9.89 -11.94
N LEU A 232 4.95 9.44 -12.90
CA LEU A 232 3.52 9.64 -12.97
C LEU A 232 2.84 8.30 -12.76
N ALA A 233 1.92 8.22 -11.81
CA ALA A 233 1.14 7.02 -11.51
C ALA A 233 -0.33 7.25 -11.79
N HIS A 234 -1.01 6.22 -12.30
CA HIS A 234 -2.45 6.23 -12.53
C HIS A 234 -3.09 4.93 -12.03
N GLU A 235 -4.15 5.06 -11.26
CA GLU A 235 -4.99 3.95 -10.78
C GLU A 235 -6.10 3.67 -11.80
N PHE A 236 -6.15 2.45 -12.32
CA PHE A 236 -7.16 2.03 -13.31
C PHE A 236 -8.38 1.35 -12.67
N ASN A 237 -8.30 0.95 -11.41
CA ASN A 237 -9.35 0.20 -10.74
C ASN A 237 -9.22 0.36 -9.22
N GLY A 238 -9.68 1.45 -8.66
CA GLY A 238 -9.51 1.80 -7.26
C GLY A 238 -10.80 1.89 -6.44
N ASP A 239 -11.88 1.26 -6.90
CA ASP A 239 -13.19 1.33 -6.24
C ASP A 239 -13.21 0.52 -4.94
N ILE A 240 -13.79 1.09 -3.91
CA ILE A 240 -13.89 0.46 -2.58
C ILE A 240 -15.34 0.46 -2.13
N ASP A 241 -15.85 -0.73 -1.84
CA ASP A 241 -17.23 -0.96 -1.39
C ASP A 241 -17.28 -1.43 0.06
N THR A 242 -18.13 -0.79 0.85
CA THR A 242 -18.38 -1.15 2.25
C THR A 242 -19.87 -1.27 2.50
N ARG A 243 -20.29 -2.33 3.18
CA ARG A 243 -21.65 -2.54 3.66
C ARG A 243 -21.68 -2.59 5.17
N TYR A 244 -22.72 -2.07 5.76
CA TYR A 244 -22.91 -2.11 7.20
C TYR A 244 -24.35 -2.42 7.58
N PHE A 245 -24.53 -3.02 8.73
CA PHE A 245 -25.82 -3.36 9.32
C PHE A 245 -26.04 -2.55 10.61
N ALA A 246 -27.10 -1.75 10.60
CA ALA A 246 -27.61 -1.07 11.79
C ALA A 246 -28.93 -1.75 12.20
N LYS A 247 -29.11 -1.94 13.51
CA LYS A 247 -30.17 -2.77 14.11
C LYS A 247 -31.60 -2.48 13.59
N ASP A 248 -31.90 -1.24 13.23
CA ASP A 248 -33.25 -0.82 12.85
C ASP A 248 -33.38 -0.47 11.34
N GLY A 249 -32.31 -0.52 10.57
CA GLY A 249 -32.26 -0.07 9.18
C GLY A 249 -31.89 -1.09 8.10
N GLY A 250 -31.57 -2.33 8.51
CA GLY A 250 -31.08 -3.35 7.56
C GLY A 250 -29.66 -3.06 7.06
N TRP A 251 -29.24 -3.79 6.03
CA TRP A 251 -27.95 -3.58 5.37
C TRP A 251 -28.00 -2.34 4.48
N LYS A 252 -27.00 -1.49 4.64
CA LYS A 252 -26.71 -0.33 3.79
C LYS A 252 -25.34 -0.45 3.17
N SER A 253 -25.11 0.17 2.02
CA SER A 253 -23.82 0.14 1.31
C SER A 253 -23.34 1.54 0.99
N THR A 254 -22.04 1.72 0.95
CA THR A 254 -21.36 2.89 0.43
C THR A 254 -20.19 2.47 -0.44
N SER A 255 -19.94 3.20 -1.53
CA SER A 255 -18.79 3.01 -2.41
C SER A 255 -18.08 4.34 -2.63
N PHE A 256 -16.82 4.29 -2.97
CA PHE A 256 -16.03 5.45 -3.35
C PHE A 256 -14.86 5.06 -4.24
N ASP A 257 -14.46 5.99 -5.08
CA ASP A 257 -13.28 5.84 -5.93
C ASP A 257 -12.03 6.25 -5.13
N GLY A 258 -10.94 5.52 -5.33
CA GLY A 258 -9.63 5.89 -4.81
C GLY A 258 -8.98 7.01 -5.63
N ASP A 259 -7.78 7.46 -5.20
CA ASP A 259 -7.01 8.47 -5.94
C ASP A 259 -6.61 7.95 -7.33
N ASP A 260 -6.90 8.72 -8.38
CA ASP A 260 -6.71 8.29 -9.77
C ASP A 260 -5.31 8.53 -10.32
N THR A 261 -4.67 9.65 -9.95
CA THR A 261 -3.36 10.04 -10.53
C THR A 261 -2.51 10.81 -9.53
N TRP A 262 -1.21 10.50 -9.42
CA TRP A 262 -0.24 11.18 -8.56
C TRP A 262 1.22 11.13 -9.09
#